data_1e6169c2ed39a21802a5de039c930b28
#
_entry.id   1e6169c2ed39a21802a5de039c930b28
#
_cell.length_a   1.000
_cell.length_b   1.000
_cell.length_c   1.000
_cell.angle_alpha   90.00
_cell.angle_beta   90.00
_cell.angle_gamma   90.00
#
_symmetry.space_group_name_H-M   'P 1'
#
loop_
_entity.id
_entity.type
_entity.pdbx_description
1 polymer ?
#
loop_
_entity_poly.entity_id
_entity_poly.type
_entity_poly.pdbx_seq_one_letter_code
_entity_poly.pdbx_strand_id
1 'polypeptide(L)'
;NVYESLITVGRLDEDTTGFLLVTTDGKLVDKITNPKNHISKKYLVETELGITENEISQIKRGVKIEISDNDYYERYVSQPANITLDDEKIAVLTIKEGKKRQIRRMFSALGNYVISIHRLAIGSMELSNYDINTGEFQEITLDEINQYISK
;
A
#
# COMPACT_ATOMS: atom_id res chain seq x y z
N ASN A 1 2.90 14.40 26.64
CA ASN A 1 1.61 14.15 26.00
C ASN A 1 1.75 12.99 25.00
N VAL A 2 0.88 11.99 25.14
CA VAL A 2 0.87 10.81 24.24
C VAL A 2 0.77 11.21 22.77
N TYR A 3 -0.02 12.22 22.46
CA TYR A 3 -0.21 12.65 21.07
C TYR A 3 1.03 13.26 20.42
N GLU A 4 1.95 13.80 21.20
CA GLU A 4 3.20 14.38 20.69
C GLU A 4 4.21 13.32 20.27
N SER A 5 4.08 12.10 20.77
CA SER A 5 4.98 11.00 20.46
C SER A 5 4.43 10.02 19.44
N LEU A 6 3.24 10.31 18.88
CA LEU A 6 2.64 9.46 17.84
C LEU A 6 3.43 9.56 16.54
N ILE A 7 3.67 8.40 15.95
CA ILE A 7 4.33 8.26 14.65
C ILE A 7 3.46 7.41 13.73
N THR A 8 3.50 7.70 12.44
CA THR A 8 2.78 6.89 11.46
C THR A 8 3.52 5.59 11.18
N VAL A 9 2.76 4.52 10.96
CA VAL A 9 3.29 3.23 10.53
C VAL A 9 3.38 3.25 9.00
N GLY A 10 4.53 3.65 8.50
CA GLY A 10 4.71 3.95 7.10
C GLY A 10 4.07 5.28 6.73
N ARG A 11 3.88 5.49 5.45
CA ARG A 11 3.33 6.73 4.92
C ARG A 11 2.33 6.42 3.81
N LEU A 12 1.30 7.24 3.74
CA LEU A 12 0.49 7.35 2.53
C LEU A 12 1.03 8.54 1.74
N ASP A 13 1.11 8.41 0.42
CA ASP A 13 1.41 9.55 -0.43
C ASP A 13 0.32 10.62 -0.26
N GLU A 14 0.65 11.87 -0.54
CA GLU A 14 -0.27 13.00 -0.39
C GLU A 14 -1.61 12.75 -1.10
N ASP A 15 -1.56 12.08 -2.25
CA ASP A 15 -2.72 11.78 -3.09
C ASP A 15 -3.27 10.36 -2.90
N THR A 16 -2.91 9.69 -1.79
CA THR A 16 -3.41 8.36 -1.42
C THR A 16 -4.24 8.47 -0.16
N THR A 17 -5.38 7.76 -0.16
CA THR A 17 -6.29 7.72 0.99
C THR A 17 -6.32 6.34 1.64
N GLY A 18 -7.07 6.21 2.70
CA GLY A 18 -7.38 4.90 3.31
C GLY A 18 -6.69 4.65 4.63
N PHE A 19 -6.45 3.38 4.88
CA PHE A 19 -5.99 2.86 6.16
C PHE A 19 -4.61 3.38 6.54
N LEU A 20 -4.52 4.03 7.71
CA LEU A 20 -3.25 4.47 8.28
C LEU A 20 -3.20 4.05 9.75
N LEU A 21 -2.14 3.38 10.14
CA LEU A 21 -1.86 3.07 11.54
C LEU A 21 -0.96 4.16 12.14
N VAL A 22 -1.22 4.48 13.39
CA VAL A 22 -0.44 5.45 14.16
C VAL A 22 -0.11 4.83 15.51
N THR A 23 1.12 4.95 15.96
CA THR A 23 1.59 4.33 17.19
C THR A 23 2.67 5.16 17.87
N THR A 24 2.94 4.86 19.14
CA THR A 24 4.12 5.38 19.84
C THR A 24 5.27 4.37 19.84
N ASP A 25 5.06 3.17 19.28
CA ASP A 25 6.01 2.06 19.32
C ASP A 25 6.78 1.94 18.00
N GLY A 26 8.04 2.36 17.98
CA GLY A 26 8.90 2.25 16.82
C GLY A 26 9.18 0.80 16.36
N LYS A 27 9.08 -0.17 17.26
CA LYS A 27 9.25 -1.57 16.90
C LYS A 27 8.09 -2.06 16.04
N LEU A 28 6.88 -1.59 16.32
CA LEU A 28 5.72 -1.91 15.50
C LEU A 28 5.87 -1.32 14.10
N VAL A 29 6.38 -0.09 14.00
CA VAL A 29 6.65 0.54 12.71
C VAL A 29 7.59 -0.33 11.88
N ASP A 30 8.72 -0.75 12.45
CA ASP A 30 9.68 -1.60 11.75
C ASP A 30 9.07 -2.94 11.36
N LYS A 31 8.31 -3.56 12.26
CA LYS A 31 7.68 -4.86 12.01
C LYS A 31 6.76 -4.82 10.78
N ILE A 32 6.01 -3.75 10.62
CA ILE A 32 5.02 -3.61 9.54
C ILE A 32 5.66 -3.08 8.25
N THR A 33 6.59 -2.14 8.35
CA THR A 33 7.14 -1.45 7.19
C THR A 33 8.40 -2.09 6.60
N ASN A 34 9.12 -2.89 7.38
CA ASN A 34 10.33 -3.54 6.89
C ASN A 34 9.97 -4.60 5.84
N PRO A 35 10.47 -4.46 4.58
CA PRO A 35 10.16 -5.40 3.51
C PRO A 35 10.52 -6.86 3.83
N LYS A 36 11.50 -7.07 4.70
CA LYS A 36 11.93 -8.41 5.12
C LYS A 36 10.83 -9.19 5.84
N ASN A 37 9.86 -8.51 6.42
CA ASN A 37 8.77 -9.13 7.16
C ASN A 37 7.58 -9.51 6.27
N HIS A 38 7.59 -9.11 5.01
CA HIS A 38 6.60 -9.48 4.00
C HIS A 38 5.14 -9.20 4.40
N ILE A 39 4.90 -8.13 5.16
CA ILE A 39 3.55 -7.73 5.53
C ILE A 39 2.86 -7.15 4.29
N SER A 40 1.76 -7.76 3.90
CA SER A 40 0.99 -7.32 2.72
C SER A 40 0.24 -6.02 2.97
N LYS A 41 0.05 -5.24 1.92
CA LYS A 41 -0.84 -4.08 1.91
C LYS A 41 -1.74 -4.22 0.68
N LYS A 42 -3.01 -3.99 0.89
CA LYS A 42 -4.04 -4.11 -0.15
C LYS A 42 -4.57 -2.74 -0.51
N TYR A 43 -4.64 -2.48 -1.81
CA TYR A 43 -5.05 -1.17 -2.34
C TYR A 43 -6.15 -1.32 -3.38
N LEU A 44 -7.09 -0.38 -3.35
CA LEU A 44 -8.04 -0.16 -4.43
C LEU A 44 -7.43 0.89 -5.35
N VAL A 45 -7.24 0.54 -6.62
CA VAL A 45 -6.58 1.40 -7.60
C VAL A 45 -7.52 1.69 -8.74
N GLU A 46 -7.75 2.97 -9.03
CA GLU A 46 -8.50 3.42 -10.20
C GLU A 46 -7.54 4.00 -11.23
N THR A 47 -7.69 3.60 -12.48
CA THR A 47 -6.83 4.02 -13.59
C THR A 47 -7.61 4.83 -14.62
N GLU A 48 -6.88 5.62 -15.41
CA GLU A 48 -7.45 6.43 -16.48
C GLU A 48 -7.93 5.58 -17.65
N LEU A 49 -7.14 4.59 -18.02
CA LEU A 49 -7.45 3.67 -19.12
C LEU A 49 -7.88 2.32 -18.56
N GLY A 50 -8.65 1.56 -19.33
CA GLY A 50 -9.00 0.20 -18.96
C GLY A 50 -7.76 -0.64 -18.69
N ILE A 51 -7.82 -1.47 -17.65
CA ILE A 51 -6.69 -2.33 -17.26
C ILE A 51 -6.72 -3.57 -18.14
N THR A 52 -5.64 -3.80 -18.88
CA THR A 52 -5.53 -4.91 -19.84
C THR A 52 -5.03 -6.19 -19.17
N GLU A 53 -5.27 -7.33 -19.81
CA GLU A 53 -4.72 -8.61 -19.36
C GLU A 53 -3.19 -8.60 -19.36
N ASN A 54 -2.57 -7.88 -20.29
CA ASN A 54 -1.12 -7.72 -20.34
C ASN A 54 -0.60 -6.98 -19.10
N GLU A 55 -1.26 -5.90 -18.70
CA GLU A 55 -0.90 -5.17 -17.48
C GLU A 55 -1.02 -6.06 -16.25
N ILE A 56 -2.11 -6.81 -16.12
CA ILE A 56 -2.33 -7.75 -15.03
C ILE A 56 -1.21 -8.79 -15.00
N SER A 57 -0.89 -9.38 -16.13
CA SER A 57 0.14 -10.40 -16.25
C SER A 57 1.51 -9.85 -15.84
N GLN A 58 1.87 -8.66 -16.29
CA GLN A 58 3.16 -8.06 -15.96
C GLN A 58 3.25 -7.66 -14.49
N ILE A 59 2.19 -7.11 -13.91
CA ILE A 59 2.15 -6.77 -12.49
C ILE A 59 2.31 -8.02 -11.62
N LYS A 60 1.69 -9.12 -12.01
CA LYS A 60 1.83 -10.40 -11.28
C LYS A 60 3.27 -10.94 -11.31
N ARG A 61 4.01 -10.70 -12.38
CA ARG A 61 5.40 -11.18 -12.53
C ARG A 61 6.43 -10.21 -11.99
N GLY A 62 6.15 -8.92 -12.08
CA GLY A 62 7.08 -7.85 -11.74
C GLY A 62 7.27 -6.89 -12.90
N VAL A 63 7.29 -5.62 -12.59
CA VAL A 63 7.42 -4.52 -13.55
C VAL A 63 8.71 -3.77 -13.31
N LYS A 64 9.45 -3.47 -14.37
CA LYS A 64 10.61 -2.59 -14.29
C LYS A 64 10.16 -1.16 -14.11
N ILE A 65 10.59 -0.53 -13.03
CA ILE A 65 10.28 0.88 -12.76
C ILE A 65 11.57 1.66 -12.50
N GLU A 66 11.49 2.96 -12.73
CA GLU A 66 12.58 3.88 -12.42
C GLU A 66 12.10 4.81 -11.31
N ILE A 67 12.87 4.85 -10.23
CA ILE A 67 12.56 5.68 -9.07
C ILE A 67 13.60 6.79 -9.02
N SER A 68 13.17 8.04 -9.21
CA SER A 68 14.05 9.19 -9.10
C SER A 68 13.48 10.19 -8.09
N ASP A 69 14.35 10.70 -7.24
CA ASP A 69 14.00 11.68 -6.22
C ASP A 69 15.24 12.48 -5.83
N ASN A 70 15.29 13.76 -6.22
CA ASN A 70 16.45 14.63 -6.03
C ASN A 70 17.73 13.96 -6.57
N ASP A 71 18.69 13.64 -5.70
CA ASP A 71 19.96 13.01 -6.09
C ASP A 71 19.89 11.49 -6.10
N TYR A 72 18.73 10.89 -5.81
CA TYR A 72 18.53 9.45 -5.76
C TYR A 72 17.92 8.93 -7.05
N TYR A 73 18.50 7.87 -7.60
CA TYR A 73 17.98 7.16 -8.77
C TYR A 73 18.16 5.66 -8.59
N GLU A 74 17.11 4.90 -8.82
CA GLU A 74 17.13 3.45 -8.74
C GLU A 74 16.32 2.85 -9.88
N ARG A 75 16.88 1.84 -10.54
CA ARG A 75 16.12 0.93 -11.40
C ARG A 75 15.70 -0.25 -10.55
N TYR A 76 14.43 -0.58 -10.58
CA TYR A 76 13.87 -1.58 -9.70
C TYR A 76 12.87 -2.45 -10.45
N VAL A 77 12.91 -3.76 -10.19
CA VAL A 77 11.88 -4.68 -10.67
C VAL A 77 10.98 -5.01 -9.48
N SER A 78 9.70 -4.66 -9.58
CA SER A 78 8.76 -4.93 -8.50
C SER A 78 8.64 -6.42 -8.22
N GLN A 79 8.37 -6.76 -6.96
CA GLN A 79 8.10 -8.14 -6.59
C GLN A 79 6.79 -8.62 -7.20
N PRO A 80 6.63 -9.93 -7.44
CA PRO A 80 5.34 -10.48 -7.85
C PRO A 80 4.22 -10.00 -6.93
N ALA A 81 3.12 -9.57 -7.51
CA ALA A 81 2.00 -9.01 -6.79
C ALA A 81 0.70 -9.75 -7.14
N ASN A 82 -0.30 -9.62 -6.28
CA ASN A 82 -1.65 -10.09 -6.58
C ASN A 82 -2.46 -8.91 -7.08
N ILE A 83 -3.15 -9.11 -8.19
CA ILE A 83 -4.05 -8.10 -8.75
C ILE A 83 -5.28 -8.78 -9.31
N THR A 84 -6.45 -8.25 -8.97
CA THR A 84 -7.74 -8.68 -9.50
C THR A 84 -8.52 -7.46 -9.94
N LEU A 85 -9.31 -7.60 -11.00
CA LEU A 85 -10.17 -6.51 -11.45
C LEU A 85 -11.48 -6.52 -10.66
N ASP A 86 -11.88 -5.32 -10.22
CA ASP A 86 -13.19 -5.07 -9.63
C ASP A 86 -14.11 -4.46 -10.68
N ASP A 87 -13.54 -3.70 -11.61
CA ASP A 87 -14.21 -3.14 -12.79
C ASP A 87 -13.14 -2.92 -13.87
N GLU A 88 -13.54 -2.46 -15.05
CA GLU A 88 -12.64 -2.21 -16.17
C GLU A 88 -11.44 -1.33 -15.81
N LYS A 89 -11.67 -0.31 -14.98
CA LYS A 89 -10.66 0.67 -14.58
C LYS A 89 -10.34 0.61 -13.08
N ILE A 90 -10.80 -0.41 -12.40
CA ILE A 90 -10.62 -0.55 -10.94
C ILE A 90 -10.05 -1.92 -10.62
N ALA A 91 -8.93 -1.93 -9.92
CA ALA A 91 -8.26 -3.16 -9.51
C ALA A 91 -8.04 -3.17 -7.99
N VAL A 92 -8.00 -4.37 -7.43
CA VAL A 92 -7.52 -4.60 -6.06
C VAL A 92 -6.12 -5.19 -6.19
N LEU A 93 -5.14 -4.47 -5.67
CA LEU A 93 -3.72 -4.80 -5.76
C LEU A 93 -3.16 -5.06 -4.37
N THR A 94 -2.51 -6.21 -4.21
CA THR A 94 -1.83 -6.56 -2.95
C THR A 94 -0.34 -6.69 -3.20
N ILE A 95 0.45 -5.90 -2.47
CA ILE A 95 1.92 -5.91 -2.54
C ILE A 95 2.51 -6.10 -1.14
N LYS A 96 3.75 -6.60 -1.08
CA LYS A 96 4.48 -6.83 0.18
C LYS A 96 5.70 -5.93 0.30
N GLU A 97 5.72 -4.85 -0.42
CA GLU A 97 6.80 -3.88 -0.49
C GLU A 97 6.21 -2.48 -0.65
N GLY A 98 7.04 -1.46 -0.63
CA GLY A 98 6.55 -0.11 -0.72
C GLY A 98 7.62 0.87 -1.15
N LYS A 99 8.14 0.74 -2.37
CA LYS A 99 9.01 1.75 -2.95
C LYS A 99 8.22 3.05 -3.19
N LYS A 100 8.92 4.16 -3.21
CA LYS A 100 8.30 5.48 -3.37
C LYS A 100 7.41 5.52 -4.62
N ARG A 101 6.13 5.84 -4.42
CA ARG A 101 5.11 5.93 -5.47
C ARG A 101 5.05 4.69 -6.37
N GLN A 102 5.31 3.53 -5.81
CA GLN A 102 5.50 2.29 -6.56
C GLN A 102 4.32 1.93 -7.45
N ILE A 103 3.11 1.96 -6.92
CA ILE A 103 1.91 1.57 -7.68
C ILE A 103 1.73 2.49 -8.89
N ARG A 104 1.89 3.79 -8.70
CA ARG A 104 1.78 4.77 -9.79
C ARG A 104 2.84 4.54 -10.85
N ARG A 105 4.07 4.25 -10.43
CA ARG A 105 5.18 3.98 -11.34
C ARG A 105 4.99 2.68 -12.12
N MET A 106 4.42 1.65 -11.49
CA MET A 106 4.15 0.38 -12.16
C MET A 106 3.16 0.56 -13.31
N PHE A 107 2.02 1.20 -13.05
CA PHE A 107 1.03 1.46 -14.09
C PHE A 107 1.55 2.40 -15.18
N SER A 108 2.28 3.46 -14.79
CA SER A 108 2.88 4.38 -15.74
C SER A 108 3.87 3.68 -16.68
N ALA A 109 4.69 2.78 -16.16
CA ALA A 109 5.62 1.98 -16.96
C ALA A 109 4.91 1.10 -18.00
N LEU A 110 3.66 0.74 -17.74
CA LEU A 110 2.83 -0.08 -18.63
C LEU A 110 1.93 0.78 -19.56
N GLY A 111 2.07 2.09 -19.51
CA GLY A 111 1.31 3.00 -20.37
C GLY A 111 -0.06 3.39 -19.83
N ASN A 112 -0.34 3.15 -18.58
CA ASN A 112 -1.57 3.55 -17.92
C ASN A 112 -1.28 4.56 -16.80
N TYR A 113 -2.30 5.21 -16.28
CA TYR A 113 -2.14 6.23 -15.27
C TYR A 113 -3.11 6.02 -14.12
N VAL A 114 -2.61 6.08 -12.90
CA VAL A 114 -3.43 5.93 -11.69
C VAL A 114 -4.13 7.25 -11.38
N ILE A 115 -5.45 7.19 -11.27
CA ILE A 115 -6.28 8.33 -10.87
C ILE A 115 -6.36 8.42 -9.35
N SER A 116 -6.61 7.29 -8.67
CA SER A 116 -6.72 7.25 -7.23
C SER A 116 -6.22 5.95 -6.65
N ILE A 117 -5.73 6.01 -5.41
CA ILE A 117 -5.32 4.85 -4.63
C ILE A 117 -5.93 4.99 -3.25
N HIS A 118 -6.53 3.90 -2.76
CA HIS A 118 -7.11 3.83 -1.43
C HIS A 118 -6.62 2.56 -0.75
N ARG A 119 -5.91 2.70 0.39
CA ARG A 119 -5.42 1.52 1.09
C ARG A 119 -6.53 0.87 1.90
N LEU A 120 -6.81 -0.40 1.57
CA LEU A 120 -7.90 -1.18 2.16
C LEU A 120 -7.45 -1.99 3.37
N ALA A 121 -6.21 -2.47 3.38
CA ALA A 121 -5.76 -3.41 4.40
C ALA A 121 -4.24 -3.35 4.62
N ILE A 122 -3.83 -3.70 5.84
CA ILE A 122 -2.44 -3.91 6.24
C ILE A 122 -2.40 -5.29 6.89
N GLY A 123 -1.62 -6.23 6.31
CA GLY A 123 -1.70 -7.63 6.70
C GLY A 123 -3.11 -8.14 6.48
N SER A 124 -3.64 -8.91 7.43
CA SER A 124 -5.03 -9.36 7.39
C SER A 124 -6.00 -8.38 8.08
N MET A 125 -5.51 -7.22 8.51
CA MET A 125 -6.32 -6.18 9.13
C MET A 125 -6.97 -5.32 8.05
N GLU A 126 -8.29 -5.41 7.90
CA GLU A 126 -9.05 -4.68 6.90
C GLU A 126 -9.75 -3.46 7.49
N LEU A 127 -9.64 -2.33 6.80
CA LEU A 127 -10.27 -1.07 7.21
C LEU A 127 -11.80 -1.22 7.35
N SER A 128 -12.41 -2.01 6.48
CA SER A 128 -13.86 -2.24 6.48
C SER A 128 -14.38 -2.94 7.76
N ASN A 129 -13.49 -3.55 8.55
CA ASN A 129 -13.87 -4.17 9.82
C ASN A 129 -14.01 -3.16 10.96
N TYR A 130 -13.69 -1.90 10.71
CA TYR A 130 -13.77 -0.83 11.70
C TYR A 130 -14.82 0.19 11.27
N ASP A 131 -15.66 0.60 12.23
CA ASP A 131 -16.74 1.56 11.97
C ASP A 131 -16.20 2.99 12.12
N ILE A 132 -15.36 3.39 11.18
CA ILE A 132 -14.80 4.74 11.15
C ILE A 132 -14.96 5.36 9.77
N ASN A 133 -15.22 6.65 9.74
CA ASN A 133 -15.31 7.44 8.52
C ASN A 133 -14.02 8.21 8.28
N THR A 134 -13.89 8.80 7.10
CA THR A 134 -12.75 9.64 6.75
C THR A 134 -12.48 10.68 7.83
N GLY A 135 -11.22 10.76 8.27
CA GLY A 135 -10.80 11.70 9.31
C GLY A 135 -11.01 11.21 10.74
N GLU A 136 -11.69 10.08 10.90
CA GLU A 136 -11.90 9.48 12.22
C GLU A 136 -10.81 8.48 12.57
N PHE A 137 -10.67 8.16 13.86
CA PHE A 137 -9.74 7.15 14.33
C PHE A 137 -10.40 6.28 15.42
N GLN A 138 -9.83 5.10 15.60
CA GLN A 138 -10.22 4.16 16.65
C GLN A 138 -8.96 3.59 17.30
N GLU A 139 -8.93 3.54 18.62
CA GLU A 139 -7.83 2.88 19.33
C GLU A 139 -7.99 1.37 19.26
N ILE A 140 -6.88 0.68 19.04
CA ILE A 140 -6.82 -0.79 19.08
C ILE A 140 -5.63 -1.22 19.93
N THR A 141 -5.70 -2.42 20.47
CA THR A 141 -4.62 -2.94 21.31
C THR A 141 -3.49 -3.52 20.48
N LEU A 142 -2.30 -3.57 21.08
CA LEU A 142 -1.15 -4.21 20.44
C LEU A 142 -1.42 -5.70 20.19
N ASP A 143 -2.11 -6.37 21.09
CA ASP A 143 -2.47 -7.79 20.93
C ASP A 143 -3.36 -7.99 19.71
N GLU A 144 -4.35 -7.11 19.50
CA GLU A 144 -5.21 -7.15 18.32
C GLU A 144 -4.40 -6.98 17.03
N ILE A 145 -3.51 -5.99 16.98
CA ILE A 145 -2.65 -5.76 15.82
C ILE A 145 -1.80 -7.01 15.56
N ASN A 146 -1.18 -7.58 16.58
CA ASN A 146 -0.32 -8.75 16.42
C ASN A 146 -1.05 -9.97 15.88
N GLN A 147 -2.34 -10.14 16.18
CA GLN A 147 -3.15 -11.21 15.60
C GLN A 147 -3.26 -11.10 14.07
N TYR A 148 -3.32 -9.88 13.54
CA TYR A 148 -3.50 -9.64 12.11
C TYR A 148 -2.21 -9.62 11.31
N ILE A 149 -1.10 -9.21 11.89
CA ILE A 149 0.17 -9.03 11.17
C ILE A 149 1.12 -10.22 11.30
N SER A 150 0.88 -11.14 12.21
CA SER A 150 1.71 -12.34 12.41
C SER A 150 1.28 -13.53 11.55
N LYS A 151 0.27 -13.34 10.71
CA LYS A 151 -0.26 -14.41 9.84
C LYS A 151 0.19 -14.23 8.40
#